data_7040e5dd59cda9a10163197526f44b3f
#
_entry.id   7040e5dd59cda9a10163197526f44b3f
#
_cell.length_a   1.000
_cell.length_b   1.000
_cell.length_c   1.000
_cell.angle_alpha   90.00
_cell.angle_beta   90.00
_cell.angle_gamma   90.00
#
_symmetry.space_group_name_H-M   'P 1'
#
loop_
_entity.id
_entity.type
_entity.pdbx_description
1 polymer ?
#
loop_
_entity_poly.entity_id
_entity_poly.type
_entity_poly.pdbx_seq_one_letter_code
_entity_poly.pdbx_strand_id
1 'polypeptide(L)'
;DKRKEDRDGTVTRAKAIRICEQYDLDSNRLKTREEIDQMVDLSEEGYTFIRQIVRDNGQKDWLRTYNEGISRQPTEAEITVAFKRMVMPLPKIGFVTGHTERGMYDRTPYGYQFIASNRKVQLSVWNQGFDVMEITLEREVPEDVDIMIIADPRDVFSETEEAVLQAYLDRGGNLFFLGEPRRRETQNPMLRKLFGVELTPMLAQNDIRNKALPSNVLFCLPTGEAKRKMYYLNRSNQVMPTAAGVEQVEDKGYDMFPILQTDTLTPCWTELETTDFVDDTIRFNPSIGEISKEFSTVVGLTRMVAGKEQRIIISGDADVFANNEFTAKRGVSNNNTYLLLGGCYW
;
A
#
# COMPACT_ATOMS: atom_id res chain seq x y z
N ASP A 1 -31.31 31.80 13.30
CA ASP A 1 -30.08 32.21 12.64
C ASP A 1 -29.59 31.08 11.74
N LYS A 2 -30.03 31.05 10.46
CA LYS A 2 -29.75 29.96 9.49
C LYS A 2 -28.25 29.59 9.34
N ARG A 3 -27.33 30.52 9.66
CA ARG A 3 -25.88 30.28 9.56
C ARG A 3 -25.29 29.54 10.77
N LYS A 4 -25.99 29.46 11.89
CA LYS A 4 -25.54 28.76 13.09
C LYS A 4 -25.89 27.29 13.05
N GLU A 5 -27.11 26.97 12.56
CA GLU A 5 -27.59 25.59 12.36
C GLU A 5 -26.76 24.82 11.31
N ASP A 6 -26.24 25.52 10.27
CA ASP A 6 -25.39 24.91 9.25
C ASP A 6 -23.96 24.62 9.75
N ARG A 7 -23.49 25.26 10.82
CA ARG A 7 -22.16 25.00 11.41
C ARG A 7 -22.13 23.78 12.35
N ASP A 8 -23.25 23.49 13.00
CA ASP A 8 -23.30 22.39 13.98
C ASP A 8 -23.60 21.02 13.35
N GLY A 9 -23.74 20.93 12.03
CA GLY A 9 -23.96 19.67 11.31
C GLY A 9 -25.32 19.00 11.61
N THR A 10 -26.18 19.63 12.39
CA THR A 10 -27.48 19.08 12.78
C THR A 10 -28.48 19.22 11.65
N VAL A 11 -28.82 18.13 11.02
CA VAL A 11 -29.90 18.11 10.02
C VAL A 11 -31.22 18.02 10.75
N THR A 12 -31.95 19.14 10.86
CA THR A 12 -33.33 19.12 11.39
C THR A 12 -34.23 18.32 10.45
N ARG A 13 -35.32 17.74 11.00
CA ARG A 13 -36.31 17.00 10.19
C ARG A 13 -36.89 17.85 9.04
N ALA A 14 -37.05 19.14 9.23
CA ALA A 14 -37.51 20.06 8.20
C ALA A 14 -36.48 20.22 7.06
N LYS A 15 -35.20 20.25 7.38
CA LYS A 15 -34.11 20.29 6.38
C LYS A 15 -34.02 18.96 5.62
N ALA A 16 -34.19 17.82 6.30
CA ALA A 16 -34.21 16.51 5.67
C ALA A 16 -35.40 16.37 4.69
N ILE A 17 -36.60 16.83 5.07
CA ILE A 17 -37.77 16.84 4.17
C ILE A 17 -37.50 17.65 2.92
N ARG A 18 -36.96 18.86 3.03
CA ARG A 18 -36.62 19.71 1.86
C ARG A 18 -35.60 19.05 0.94
N ILE A 19 -34.61 18.35 1.51
CA ILE A 19 -33.64 17.58 0.72
C ILE A 19 -34.36 16.46 -0.04
N CYS A 20 -35.25 15.75 0.61
CA CYS A 20 -36.06 14.71 -0.04
C CYS A 20 -36.89 15.27 -1.20
N GLU A 21 -37.57 16.39 -0.99
CA GLU A 21 -38.35 17.07 -2.06
C GLU A 21 -37.44 17.47 -3.24
N GLN A 22 -36.26 17.98 -2.95
CA GLN A 22 -35.27 18.37 -3.99
C GLN A 22 -34.81 17.19 -4.85
N TYR A 23 -34.74 15.99 -4.29
CA TYR A 23 -34.23 14.79 -4.96
C TYR A 23 -35.31 13.75 -5.28
N ASP A 24 -36.58 14.15 -5.19
CA ASP A 24 -37.74 13.26 -5.45
C ASP A 24 -37.69 11.98 -4.58
N LEU A 25 -37.37 12.14 -3.29
CA LEU A 25 -37.33 11.07 -2.32
C LEU A 25 -38.53 11.15 -1.38
N ASP A 26 -39.12 9.99 -1.06
CA ASP A 26 -40.21 9.92 -0.08
C ASP A 26 -39.69 10.13 1.35
N SER A 27 -39.99 11.30 1.93
CA SER A 27 -39.53 11.67 3.27
C SER A 27 -40.11 10.76 4.38
N ASN A 28 -41.20 10.01 4.12
CA ASN A 28 -41.77 9.06 5.08
C ASN A 28 -40.91 7.79 5.24
N ARG A 29 -40.00 7.54 4.30
CA ARG A 29 -39.07 6.42 4.37
C ARG A 29 -37.78 6.78 5.13
N LEU A 30 -37.61 8.03 5.54
CA LEU A 30 -36.47 8.43 6.35
C LEU A 30 -36.59 7.81 7.75
N LYS A 31 -35.46 7.25 8.18
CA LYS A 31 -35.30 6.70 9.54
C LYS A 31 -34.40 7.60 10.36
N THR A 32 -34.63 7.63 11.66
CA THR A 32 -33.71 8.29 12.59
C THR A 32 -32.41 7.46 12.70
N ARG A 33 -31.40 8.07 13.29
CA ARG A 33 -30.14 7.36 13.54
C ARG A 33 -30.34 6.15 14.44
N GLU A 34 -31.13 6.31 15.49
CA GLU A 34 -31.48 5.25 16.45
C GLU A 34 -32.20 4.08 15.77
N GLU A 35 -33.12 4.36 14.85
CA GLU A 35 -33.79 3.33 14.06
C GLU A 35 -32.81 2.61 13.10
N ILE A 36 -31.84 3.35 12.52
CA ILE A 36 -30.84 2.74 11.64
C ILE A 36 -29.88 1.88 12.45
N ASP A 37 -29.39 2.36 13.60
CA ASP A 37 -28.46 1.63 14.48
C ASP A 37 -29.08 0.32 15.01
N GLN A 38 -30.42 0.24 15.13
CA GLN A 38 -31.12 -1.01 15.45
C GLN A 38 -31.21 -1.99 14.27
N MET A 39 -31.08 -1.50 13.04
CA MET A 39 -31.21 -2.31 11.83
C MET A 39 -29.84 -2.80 11.30
N VAL A 40 -28.80 -1.98 11.48
CA VAL A 40 -27.48 -2.20 10.89
C VAL A 40 -26.40 -1.41 11.63
N ASP A 41 -25.25 -2.05 11.85
CA ASP A 41 -24.07 -1.37 12.37
C ASP A 41 -23.33 -0.69 11.22
N LEU A 42 -23.23 0.64 11.27
CA LEU A 42 -22.49 1.47 10.33
C LEU A 42 -21.20 2.05 10.92
N SER A 43 -20.78 1.61 12.10
CA SER A 43 -19.60 2.14 12.80
C SER A 43 -18.32 1.97 11.97
N GLU A 44 -18.11 0.81 11.38
CA GLU A 44 -16.98 0.52 10.51
C GLU A 44 -16.99 1.30 9.18
N GLU A 45 -18.18 1.67 8.70
CA GLU A 45 -18.36 2.52 7.51
C GLU A 45 -18.29 4.02 7.87
N GLY A 46 -18.09 4.34 9.15
CA GLY A 46 -17.97 5.70 9.67
C GLY A 46 -19.19 6.57 9.40
N TYR A 47 -20.37 5.95 9.37
CA TYR A 47 -21.67 6.60 9.16
C TYR A 47 -21.74 7.43 7.86
N THR A 48 -21.01 7.00 6.83
CA THR A 48 -21.08 7.63 5.51
C THR A 48 -22.23 7.06 4.68
N PHE A 49 -22.57 7.74 3.57
CA PHE A 49 -23.54 7.22 2.63
C PHE A 49 -23.03 5.92 2.00
N ILE A 50 -23.79 4.86 2.17
CA ILE A 50 -23.46 3.52 1.65
C ILE A 50 -24.76 2.80 1.23
N ARG A 51 -24.66 1.89 0.29
CA ARG A 51 -25.75 1.02 -0.15
C ARG A 51 -25.50 -0.40 0.32
N GLN A 52 -26.56 -1.09 0.73
CA GLN A 52 -26.50 -2.52 1.01
C GLN A 52 -27.01 -3.30 -0.21
N ILE A 53 -26.24 -4.28 -0.66
CA ILE A 53 -26.68 -5.27 -1.63
C ILE A 53 -27.15 -6.48 -0.86
N VAL A 54 -28.31 -7.01 -1.26
CA VAL A 54 -28.92 -8.20 -0.65
C VAL A 54 -29.20 -9.20 -1.74
N ARG A 55 -28.72 -10.44 -1.58
CA ARG A 55 -29.05 -11.56 -2.47
C ARG A 55 -30.37 -12.24 -2.04
N ASP A 56 -30.99 -12.97 -2.96
CA ASP A 56 -32.22 -13.73 -2.69
C ASP A 56 -32.04 -14.77 -1.57
N ASN A 57 -30.82 -15.27 -1.36
CA ASN A 57 -30.49 -16.18 -0.26
C ASN A 57 -30.30 -15.48 1.09
N GLY A 58 -30.49 -14.15 1.16
CA GLY A 58 -30.34 -13.36 2.37
C GLY A 58 -28.92 -12.87 2.67
N GLN A 59 -27.93 -13.25 1.89
CA GLN A 59 -26.55 -12.76 2.04
C GLN A 59 -26.50 -11.27 1.71
N LYS A 60 -25.73 -10.50 2.51
CA LYS A 60 -25.65 -9.03 2.41
C LYS A 60 -24.20 -8.60 2.33
N ASP A 61 -23.93 -7.54 1.58
CA ASP A 61 -22.66 -6.82 1.58
C ASP A 61 -22.89 -5.34 1.24
N TRP A 62 -21.82 -4.55 1.37
CA TRP A 62 -21.85 -3.12 1.15
C TRP A 62 -21.33 -2.75 -0.24
N LEU A 63 -22.13 -1.94 -0.97
CA LEU A 63 -21.70 -1.25 -2.18
C LEU A 63 -21.23 0.16 -1.79
N ARG A 64 -19.93 0.34 -1.68
CA ARG A 64 -19.28 1.61 -1.39
C ARG A 64 -19.14 2.43 -2.66
N THR A 65 -19.27 3.75 -2.52
CA THR A 65 -19.08 4.70 -3.61
C THR A 65 -18.18 5.83 -3.14
N TYR A 66 -17.19 6.21 -3.95
CA TYR A 66 -16.14 7.13 -3.56
C TYR A 66 -16.18 8.46 -4.31
N ASN A 67 -17.08 8.60 -5.27
CA ASN A 67 -17.24 9.84 -6.02
C ASN A 67 -17.87 10.91 -5.14
N GLU A 68 -17.08 11.86 -4.69
CA GLU A 68 -17.52 13.05 -3.94
C GLU A 68 -18.14 14.12 -4.85
N GLY A 69 -18.39 13.81 -6.13
CA GLY A 69 -18.92 14.72 -7.13
C GLY A 69 -20.43 14.73 -7.25
N ILE A 70 -20.90 15.27 -8.37
CA ILE A 70 -22.34 15.45 -8.70
C ILE A 70 -23.08 14.12 -8.79
N SER A 71 -22.41 13.01 -9.12
CA SER A 71 -23.01 11.70 -9.23
C SER A 71 -22.47 10.75 -8.14
N ARG A 72 -23.32 10.38 -7.19
CA ARG A 72 -23.03 9.31 -6.22
C ARG A 72 -23.41 7.92 -6.77
N GLN A 73 -23.15 7.72 -8.03
CA GLN A 73 -23.37 6.42 -8.68
C GLN A 73 -22.12 5.56 -8.54
N PRO A 74 -22.27 4.27 -8.24
CA PRO A 74 -21.15 3.35 -8.20
C PRO A 74 -20.58 3.15 -9.60
N THR A 75 -19.25 3.01 -9.67
CA THR A 75 -18.57 2.59 -10.90
C THR A 75 -18.69 1.08 -11.10
N GLU A 76 -18.37 0.60 -12.29
CA GLU A 76 -18.30 -0.83 -12.58
C GLU A 76 -17.34 -1.58 -11.65
N ALA A 77 -16.20 -0.96 -11.32
CA ALA A 77 -15.22 -1.56 -10.41
C ALA A 77 -15.79 -1.76 -9.00
N GLU A 78 -16.50 -0.76 -8.45
CA GLU A 78 -17.13 -0.82 -7.13
C GLU A 78 -18.23 -1.88 -7.08
N ILE A 79 -19.05 -1.97 -8.13
CA ILE A 79 -20.10 -2.99 -8.27
C ILE A 79 -19.46 -4.38 -8.35
N THR A 80 -18.41 -4.53 -9.17
CA THR A 80 -17.72 -5.81 -9.36
C THR A 80 -17.11 -6.33 -8.05
N VAL A 81 -16.46 -5.46 -7.26
CA VAL A 81 -15.91 -5.85 -5.95
C VAL A 81 -17.00 -6.27 -4.98
N ALA A 82 -18.10 -5.52 -4.90
CA ALA A 82 -19.23 -5.88 -4.03
C ALA A 82 -19.83 -7.24 -4.42
N PHE A 83 -19.99 -7.53 -5.72
CA PHE A 83 -20.46 -8.84 -6.18
C PHE A 83 -19.46 -9.95 -5.89
N LYS A 84 -18.14 -9.74 -6.14
CA LYS A 84 -17.11 -10.73 -5.82
C LYS A 84 -17.19 -11.17 -4.35
N ARG A 85 -17.29 -10.21 -3.41
CA ARG A 85 -17.43 -10.49 -1.97
C ARG A 85 -18.62 -11.39 -1.63
N MET A 86 -19.69 -11.33 -2.44
CA MET A 86 -20.89 -12.09 -2.21
C MET A 86 -20.91 -13.48 -2.86
N VAL A 87 -20.05 -13.73 -3.85
CA VAL A 87 -20.15 -14.96 -4.68
C VAL A 87 -18.91 -15.85 -4.64
N MET A 88 -17.77 -15.35 -4.15
CA MET A 88 -16.51 -16.09 -4.11
C MET A 88 -15.65 -15.66 -2.93
N PRO A 89 -14.77 -16.53 -2.41
CA PRO A 89 -13.74 -16.12 -1.49
C PRO A 89 -12.78 -15.14 -2.18
N LEU A 90 -12.39 -14.09 -1.47
CA LEU A 90 -11.42 -13.13 -1.97
C LEU A 90 -10.00 -13.58 -1.68
N PRO A 91 -9.03 -13.19 -2.53
CA PRO A 91 -7.62 -13.35 -2.19
C PRO A 91 -7.29 -12.65 -0.86
N LYS A 92 -6.46 -13.31 -0.02
CA LYS A 92 -6.11 -12.82 1.30
C LYS A 92 -4.70 -12.28 1.35
N ILE A 93 -4.57 -11.09 1.92
CA ILE A 93 -3.28 -10.45 2.20
C ILE A 93 -3.05 -10.49 3.71
N GLY A 94 -1.96 -11.17 4.12
CA GLY A 94 -1.52 -11.23 5.51
C GLY A 94 -0.42 -10.19 5.77
N PHE A 95 -0.67 -9.22 6.66
CA PHE A 95 0.33 -8.27 7.12
C PHE A 95 1.02 -8.86 8.35
N VAL A 96 2.34 -9.04 8.27
CA VAL A 96 3.14 -9.55 9.39
C VAL A 96 3.20 -8.51 10.49
N THR A 97 3.07 -8.98 11.73
CA THR A 97 3.19 -8.19 12.95
C THR A 97 4.00 -8.97 13.99
N GLY A 98 4.66 -8.26 14.91
CA GLY A 98 5.47 -8.86 15.98
C GLY A 98 6.84 -8.22 16.13
N HIS A 99 7.37 -7.58 15.07
CA HIS A 99 8.70 -6.96 15.02
C HIS A 99 8.62 -5.45 14.74
N THR A 100 7.57 -4.82 15.26
CA THR A 100 7.31 -3.38 15.10
C THR A 100 7.16 -2.97 13.61
N GLU A 101 6.63 -3.86 12.80
CA GLU A 101 6.31 -3.60 11.39
C GLU A 101 5.24 -2.51 11.26
N ARG A 102 5.11 -1.97 10.06
CA ARG A 102 4.05 -0.99 9.74
C ARG A 102 2.71 -1.70 9.57
N GLY A 103 1.83 -1.50 10.55
CA GLY A 103 0.56 -2.23 10.65
C GLY A 103 -0.52 -1.72 9.70
N MET A 104 -1.39 -2.62 9.27
CA MET A 104 -2.54 -2.33 8.41
C MET A 104 -3.67 -1.53 9.09
N TYR A 105 -3.68 -1.46 10.41
CA TYR A 105 -4.60 -0.64 11.21
C TYR A 105 -3.94 0.59 11.83
N ASP A 106 -2.61 0.72 11.67
CA ASP A 106 -1.86 1.84 12.21
C ASP A 106 -2.21 3.13 11.47
N ARG A 107 -2.78 4.10 12.22
CA ARG A 107 -3.19 5.43 11.75
C ARG A 107 -2.12 6.50 11.91
N THR A 108 -0.96 6.15 12.46
CA THR A 108 0.16 7.09 12.53
C THR A 108 0.62 7.49 11.12
N PRO A 109 1.38 8.57 10.97
CA PRO A 109 1.92 8.97 9.68
C PRO A 109 2.69 7.87 8.94
N TYR A 110 3.32 6.95 9.68
CA TYR A 110 4.14 5.86 9.14
C TYR A 110 3.40 4.53 8.95
N GLY A 111 2.18 4.40 9.48
CA GLY A 111 1.35 3.21 9.33
C GLY A 111 0.76 3.07 7.92
N TYR A 112 0.09 1.94 7.68
CA TYR A 112 -0.45 1.58 6.36
C TYR A 112 -1.98 1.53 6.31
N GLN A 113 -2.66 2.06 7.35
CA GLN A 113 -4.13 2.00 7.42
C GLN A 113 -4.80 2.58 6.16
N PHE A 114 -4.26 3.67 5.62
CA PHE A 114 -4.84 4.37 4.45
C PHE A 114 -4.97 3.45 3.23
N ILE A 115 -3.88 2.74 2.88
CA ILE A 115 -3.84 1.90 1.67
C ILE A 115 -4.29 0.46 1.91
N ALA A 116 -4.25 -0.01 3.16
CA ALA A 116 -4.56 -1.41 3.48
C ALA A 116 -6.04 -1.60 3.82
N SER A 117 -6.50 -1.08 4.97
CA SER A 117 -7.80 -1.40 5.56
C SER A 117 -8.82 -0.28 5.54
N ASN A 118 -8.49 0.91 5.03
CA ASN A 118 -9.40 2.05 5.07
C ASN A 118 -10.57 1.88 4.09
N ARG A 119 -11.75 1.66 4.64
CA ARG A 119 -12.97 1.46 3.85
C ARG A 119 -13.46 2.71 3.11
N LYS A 120 -12.92 3.91 3.45
CA LYS A 120 -13.25 5.19 2.82
C LYS A 120 -12.32 5.56 1.66
N VAL A 121 -11.25 4.81 1.44
CA VAL A 121 -10.27 5.03 0.39
C VAL A 121 -10.52 4.06 -0.76
N GLN A 122 -10.92 4.58 -1.92
CA GLN A 122 -11.26 3.76 -3.09
C GLN A 122 -10.15 2.77 -3.47
N LEU A 123 -8.89 3.24 -3.45
CA LEU A 123 -7.73 2.46 -3.86
C LEU A 123 -7.08 1.66 -2.72
N SER A 124 -7.70 1.58 -1.53
CA SER A 124 -7.22 0.64 -0.51
C SER A 124 -7.40 -0.80 -1.01
N VAL A 125 -6.49 -1.69 -0.65
CA VAL A 125 -6.56 -3.10 -1.09
C VAL A 125 -7.87 -3.77 -0.64
N TRP A 126 -8.40 -3.37 0.52
CA TRP A 126 -9.73 -3.80 0.95
C TRP A 126 -10.82 -3.48 -0.09
N ASN A 127 -10.84 -2.24 -0.59
CA ASN A 127 -11.86 -1.79 -1.55
C ASN A 127 -11.56 -2.25 -2.98
N GLN A 128 -10.40 -2.84 -3.21
CA GLN A 128 -10.01 -3.44 -4.48
C GLN A 128 -10.26 -4.95 -4.54
N GLY A 129 -10.97 -5.51 -3.57
CA GLY A 129 -11.42 -6.90 -3.63
C GLY A 129 -10.45 -7.90 -3.03
N PHE A 130 -9.64 -7.49 -2.07
CA PHE A 130 -8.82 -8.36 -1.23
C PHE A 130 -9.39 -8.40 0.18
N ASP A 131 -9.25 -9.53 0.86
CA ASP A 131 -9.37 -9.61 2.30
C ASP A 131 -8.00 -9.34 2.92
N VAL A 132 -7.98 -8.62 4.05
CA VAL A 132 -6.74 -8.26 4.75
C VAL A 132 -6.81 -8.74 6.19
N MET A 133 -5.69 -9.26 6.69
CA MET A 133 -5.57 -9.74 8.07
C MET A 133 -4.17 -9.52 8.61
N GLU A 134 -4.04 -9.43 9.92
CA GLU A 134 -2.75 -9.49 10.60
C GLU A 134 -2.35 -10.95 10.82
N ILE A 135 -1.08 -11.24 10.63
CA ILE A 135 -0.48 -12.56 10.88
C ILE A 135 0.81 -12.41 11.69
N THR A 136 1.18 -13.41 12.45
CA THR A 136 2.48 -13.49 13.13
C THR A 136 3.27 -14.68 12.60
N LEU A 137 4.59 -14.60 12.69
CA LEU A 137 5.49 -15.71 12.34
C LEU A 137 5.77 -16.64 13.54
N GLU A 138 5.14 -16.40 14.70
CA GLU A 138 5.21 -17.30 15.86
C GLU A 138 4.53 -18.65 15.63
N ARG A 139 3.69 -18.73 14.61
CA ARG A 139 2.94 -19.92 14.24
C ARG A 139 2.86 -20.05 12.72
N GLU A 140 2.50 -21.23 12.26
CA GLU A 140 2.34 -21.49 10.83
C GLU A 140 1.38 -20.47 10.17
N VAL A 141 1.80 -19.97 9.00
CA VAL A 141 0.99 -19.05 8.19
C VAL A 141 -0.22 -19.80 7.63
N PRO A 142 -1.45 -19.29 7.78
CA PRO A 142 -2.64 -19.94 7.25
C PRO A 142 -2.51 -20.28 5.76
N GLU A 143 -3.04 -21.42 5.35
CA GLU A 143 -2.93 -21.91 3.97
C GLU A 143 -3.62 -20.99 2.94
N ASP A 144 -4.62 -20.25 3.39
CA ASP A 144 -5.43 -19.34 2.57
C ASP A 144 -4.87 -17.91 2.49
N VAL A 145 -3.65 -17.68 2.99
CA VAL A 145 -2.92 -16.42 2.76
C VAL A 145 -2.25 -16.48 1.39
N ASP A 146 -2.73 -15.69 0.44
CA ASP A 146 -2.22 -15.64 -0.93
C ASP A 146 -0.99 -14.75 -1.07
N ILE A 147 -0.95 -13.65 -0.30
CA ILE A 147 0.15 -12.69 -0.32
C ILE A 147 0.51 -12.32 1.12
N MET A 148 1.78 -12.41 1.45
CA MET A 148 2.31 -11.90 2.71
C MET A 148 2.92 -10.52 2.49
N ILE A 149 2.70 -9.59 3.42
CA ILE A 149 3.37 -8.28 3.43
C ILE A 149 4.21 -8.19 4.71
N ILE A 150 5.52 -7.97 4.55
CA ILE A 150 6.45 -7.66 5.63
C ILE A 150 6.93 -6.23 5.41
N ALA A 151 6.61 -5.32 6.32
CA ALA A 151 6.83 -3.90 6.15
C ALA A 151 7.71 -3.30 7.24
N ASP A 152 8.96 -2.99 6.92
CA ASP A 152 9.93 -2.36 7.82
C ASP A 152 10.09 -3.08 9.16
N PRO A 153 10.40 -4.41 9.19
CA PRO A 153 10.68 -5.09 10.44
C PRO A 153 11.88 -4.44 11.13
N ARG A 154 11.72 -4.10 12.42
CA ARG A 154 12.74 -3.38 13.19
C ARG A 154 13.61 -4.30 14.01
N ASP A 155 13.12 -5.48 14.30
CA ASP A 155 13.83 -6.50 15.05
C ASP A 155 14.16 -7.69 14.14
N VAL A 156 15.18 -8.43 14.49
CA VAL A 156 15.59 -9.65 13.78
C VAL A 156 14.59 -10.76 14.06
N PHE A 157 14.17 -11.48 13.05
CA PHE A 157 13.36 -12.70 13.24
C PHE A 157 14.17 -13.78 13.95
N SER A 158 13.55 -14.47 14.89
CA SER A 158 14.11 -15.67 15.50
C SER A 158 14.27 -16.80 14.48
N GLU A 159 15.11 -17.78 14.77
CA GLU A 159 15.27 -18.97 13.93
C GLU A 159 13.94 -19.69 13.65
N THR A 160 13.05 -19.71 14.64
CA THR A 160 11.71 -20.33 14.49
C THR A 160 10.84 -19.53 13.52
N GLU A 161 10.85 -18.21 13.62
CA GLU A 161 10.07 -17.33 12.73
C GLU A 161 10.63 -17.34 11.30
N GLU A 162 11.95 -17.37 11.15
CA GLU A 162 12.56 -17.56 9.84
C GLU A 162 12.19 -18.93 9.23
N ALA A 163 12.08 -19.99 10.04
CA ALA A 163 11.66 -21.31 9.57
C ALA A 163 10.18 -21.30 9.12
N VAL A 164 9.31 -20.57 9.82
CA VAL A 164 7.90 -20.38 9.42
C VAL A 164 7.80 -19.60 8.10
N LEU A 165 8.59 -18.52 7.97
CA LEU A 165 8.67 -17.75 6.71
C LEU A 165 9.19 -18.64 5.56
N GLN A 166 10.26 -19.39 5.80
CA GLN A 166 10.80 -20.32 4.80
C GLN A 166 9.76 -21.36 4.37
N ALA A 167 9.02 -21.96 5.31
CA ALA A 167 7.96 -22.92 5.00
C ALA A 167 6.83 -22.31 4.14
N TYR A 168 6.47 -21.03 4.42
CA TYR A 168 5.53 -20.29 3.58
C TYR A 168 6.05 -20.10 2.15
N LEU A 169 7.33 -19.74 2.01
CA LEU A 169 7.98 -19.58 0.70
C LEU A 169 8.13 -20.91 -0.05
N ASP A 170 8.43 -21.99 0.65
CA ASP A 170 8.65 -23.32 0.06
C ASP A 170 7.36 -23.94 -0.49
N ARG A 171 6.19 -23.55 0.07
CA ARG A 171 4.89 -23.92 -0.49
C ARG A 171 4.43 -23.05 -1.64
N GLY A 172 5.24 -22.05 -2.05
CA GLY A 172 4.94 -21.14 -3.16
C GLY A 172 4.19 -19.87 -2.75
N GLY A 173 4.22 -19.49 -1.47
CA GLY A 173 3.62 -18.24 -0.98
C GLY A 173 4.25 -17.01 -1.61
N ASN A 174 3.41 -16.03 -1.96
CA ASN A 174 3.86 -14.77 -2.55
C ASN A 174 4.17 -13.74 -1.45
N LEU A 175 5.17 -12.90 -1.67
CA LEU A 175 5.63 -11.94 -0.67
C LEU A 175 5.81 -10.55 -1.26
N PHE A 176 5.43 -9.54 -0.49
CA PHE A 176 5.84 -8.17 -0.70
C PHE A 176 6.64 -7.69 0.51
N PHE A 177 7.95 -7.61 0.37
CA PHE A 177 8.85 -7.09 1.40
C PHE A 177 9.13 -5.61 1.15
N LEU A 178 8.94 -4.79 2.18
CA LEU A 178 9.15 -3.36 2.17
C LEU A 178 10.27 -3.03 3.14
N GLY A 179 11.45 -2.78 2.60
CA GLY A 179 12.67 -2.50 3.34
C GLY A 179 12.81 -1.04 3.75
N GLU A 180 13.74 -0.78 4.63
CA GLU A 180 14.09 0.56 5.12
C GLU A 180 15.62 0.69 5.16
N PRO A 181 16.24 1.61 4.41
CA PRO A 181 17.70 1.73 4.35
C PRO A 181 18.36 2.01 5.70
N ARG A 182 17.65 2.66 6.63
CA ARG A 182 18.13 2.87 8.00
C ARG A 182 18.20 1.59 8.83
N ARG A 183 17.60 0.50 8.36
CA ARG A 183 17.55 -0.83 9.01
C ARG A 183 18.20 -1.92 8.17
N ARG A 184 18.95 -1.55 7.14
CA ARG A 184 19.61 -2.52 6.25
C ARG A 184 20.48 -3.53 7.00
N GLU A 185 21.11 -3.12 8.11
CA GLU A 185 21.92 -4.02 8.92
C GLU A 185 21.11 -5.13 9.60
N THR A 186 19.86 -4.84 9.97
CA THR A 186 18.92 -5.81 10.51
C THR A 186 18.27 -6.66 9.40
N GLN A 187 17.94 -6.05 8.26
CA GLN A 187 17.15 -6.67 7.21
C GLN A 187 17.98 -7.45 6.18
N ASN A 188 19.20 -6.96 5.83
CA ASN A 188 20.04 -7.59 4.81
C ASN A 188 20.43 -9.03 5.11
N PRO A 189 20.75 -9.46 6.35
CA PRO A 189 21.07 -10.86 6.60
C PRO A 189 19.96 -11.82 6.17
N MET A 190 18.72 -11.50 6.47
CA MET A 190 17.55 -12.28 6.07
C MET A 190 17.30 -12.19 4.54
N LEU A 191 17.37 -10.99 3.95
CA LEU A 191 17.19 -10.79 2.51
C LEU A 191 18.23 -11.55 1.70
N ARG A 192 19.50 -11.53 2.12
CA ARG A 192 20.56 -12.31 1.49
C ARG A 192 20.30 -13.81 1.63
N LYS A 193 19.96 -14.27 2.82
CA LYS A 193 19.71 -15.70 3.11
C LYS A 193 18.58 -16.26 2.25
N LEU A 194 17.44 -15.54 2.19
CA LEU A 194 16.21 -16.04 1.54
C LEU A 194 16.18 -15.75 0.03
N PHE A 195 16.67 -14.59 -0.38
CA PHE A 195 16.45 -14.08 -1.74
C PHE A 195 17.72 -13.75 -2.50
N GLY A 196 18.88 -13.75 -1.84
CA GLY A 196 20.17 -13.40 -2.46
C GLY A 196 20.28 -11.92 -2.82
N VAL A 197 19.53 -11.04 -2.15
CA VAL A 197 19.59 -9.59 -2.39
C VAL A 197 19.93 -8.81 -1.13
N GLU A 198 20.38 -7.58 -1.30
CA GLU A 198 20.63 -6.63 -0.22
C GLU A 198 20.12 -5.23 -0.57
N LEU A 199 19.81 -4.47 0.46
CA LEU A 199 19.56 -3.05 0.38
C LEU A 199 20.87 -2.28 0.43
N THR A 200 21.01 -1.32 -0.47
CA THR A 200 22.13 -0.36 -0.43
C THR A 200 21.97 0.64 0.73
N PRO A 201 22.95 1.50 1.01
CA PRO A 201 22.70 2.72 1.75
C PRO A 201 21.57 3.54 1.12
N MET A 202 21.04 4.50 1.88
CA MET A 202 20.00 5.42 1.39
C MET A 202 20.47 6.13 0.13
N LEU A 203 19.56 6.29 -0.80
CA LEU A 203 19.81 6.98 -2.05
C LEU A 203 19.51 8.47 -1.93
N ALA A 204 20.31 9.28 -2.58
CA ALA A 204 20.10 10.72 -2.72
C ALA A 204 20.13 11.13 -4.20
N GLN A 205 19.37 12.17 -4.52
CA GLN A 205 19.32 12.77 -5.85
C GLN A 205 19.03 14.27 -5.73
N ASN A 206 19.64 15.08 -6.58
CA ASN A 206 19.37 16.53 -6.66
C ASN A 206 18.57 16.82 -7.93
N ASP A 207 17.25 16.61 -7.89
CA ASP A 207 16.39 16.85 -9.02
C ASP A 207 16.14 18.36 -9.19
N ILE A 208 16.72 18.93 -10.24
CA ILE A 208 16.57 20.35 -10.58
C ILE A 208 15.12 20.74 -10.89
N ARG A 209 14.27 19.79 -11.24
CA ARG A 209 12.84 19.99 -11.54
C ARG A 209 12.01 20.18 -10.27
N ASN A 210 12.50 19.64 -9.13
CA ASN A 210 11.80 19.59 -7.86
C ASN A 210 12.68 20.10 -6.69
N LYS A 211 13.35 21.24 -6.87
CA LYS A 211 14.31 21.81 -5.90
C LYS A 211 13.75 22.05 -4.49
N ALA A 212 12.43 22.06 -4.33
CA ALA A 212 11.80 22.26 -3.04
C ALA A 212 11.69 20.95 -2.23
N LEU A 213 12.00 19.80 -2.84
CA LEU A 213 11.96 18.51 -2.16
C LEU A 213 13.35 18.16 -1.59
N PRO A 214 13.40 17.49 -0.43
CA PRO A 214 14.64 16.94 0.10
C PRO A 214 15.28 15.94 -0.88
N SER A 215 16.62 15.84 -0.85
CA SER A 215 17.39 15.00 -1.79
C SER A 215 17.11 13.49 -1.66
N ASN A 216 16.55 13.03 -0.55
CA ASN A 216 16.13 11.64 -0.35
C ASN A 216 14.73 11.31 -0.93
N VAL A 217 14.03 12.28 -1.49
CA VAL A 217 12.75 12.05 -2.18
C VAL A 217 13.01 11.77 -3.65
N LEU A 218 12.94 10.50 -4.02
CA LEU A 218 13.27 10.05 -5.37
C LEU A 218 12.01 9.93 -6.24
N PHE A 219 12.19 10.19 -7.53
CA PHE A 219 11.22 9.86 -8.57
C PHE A 219 11.69 8.62 -9.30
N CYS A 220 10.96 7.53 -9.16
CA CYS A 220 11.29 6.26 -9.79
C CYS A 220 10.32 5.93 -10.92
N LEU A 221 10.87 5.32 -11.97
CA LEU A 221 10.15 4.98 -13.19
C LEU A 221 9.91 3.47 -13.28
N PRO A 222 8.69 3.04 -13.61
CA PRO A 222 8.44 1.65 -13.92
C PRO A 222 9.16 1.23 -15.20
N THR A 223 9.82 0.08 -15.14
CA THR A 223 10.52 -0.49 -16.29
C THR A 223 9.55 -0.99 -17.37
N GLY A 224 10.05 -1.21 -18.58
CA GLY A 224 9.25 -1.79 -19.66
C GLY A 224 8.73 -3.18 -19.32
N GLU A 225 9.49 -3.98 -18.58
CA GLU A 225 9.08 -5.30 -18.12
C GLU A 225 7.99 -5.23 -17.05
N ALA A 226 8.16 -4.38 -16.05
CA ALA A 226 7.15 -4.14 -15.03
C ALA A 226 5.81 -3.69 -15.62
N LYS A 227 5.83 -2.79 -16.60
CA LYS A 227 4.62 -2.34 -17.31
C LYS A 227 3.91 -3.45 -18.06
N ARG A 228 4.63 -4.44 -18.58
CA ARG A 228 4.02 -5.61 -19.23
C ARG A 228 3.40 -6.59 -18.24
N LYS A 229 4.04 -6.77 -17.08
CA LYS A 229 3.57 -7.71 -16.04
C LYS A 229 2.50 -7.12 -15.11
N MET A 230 2.57 -5.80 -14.85
CA MET A 230 1.76 -5.09 -13.87
C MET A 230 0.98 -3.95 -14.55
N TYR A 231 -0.25 -4.20 -14.94
CA TYR A 231 -1.09 -3.25 -15.70
C TYR A 231 -1.19 -1.86 -15.07
N TYR A 232 -1.28 -1.77 -13.75
CA TYR A 232 -1.43 -0.49 -13.03
C TYR A 232 -0.21 0.43 -13.17
N LEU A 233 0.99 -0.11 -13.39
CA LEU A 233 2.22 0.66 -13.53
C LEU A 233 2.36 1.41 -14.87
N ASN A 234 1.46 1.18 -15.82
CA ASN A 234 1.47 1.90 -17.09
C ASN A 234 1.18 3.42 -16.97
N ARG A 235 0.72 3.90 -15.83
CA ARG A 235 0.11 5.22 -15.70
C ARG A 235 0.96 6.26 -14.97
N SER A 236 2.09 5.92 -14.33
CA SER A 236 2.68 6.90 -13.43
C SER A 236 4.10 6.61 -12.94
N ASN A 237 4.81 7.68 -12.59
CA ASN A 237 6.01 7.66 -11.79
C ASN A 237 5.65 7.42 -10.32
N GLN A 238 6.55 6.78 -9.59
CA GLN A 238 6.42 6.55 -8.15
C GLN A 238 7.30 7.54 -7.38
N VAL A 239 6.84 7.98 -6.23
CA VAL A 239 7.61 8.82 -5.31
C VAL A 239 8.10 7.95 -4.16
N MET A 240 9.39 7.85 -4.00
CA MET A 240 10.04 7.04 -2.96
C MET A 240 10.81 7.96 -2.01
N PRO A 241 10.31 8.18 -0.78
CA PRO A 241 10.85 9.23 0.10
C PRO A 241 12.15 8.86 0.81
N THR A 242 12.50 7.59 0.93
CA THR A 242 13.69 7.12 1.67
C THR A 242 14.27 5.85 1.08
N ALA A 243 14.36 5.77 -0.23
CA ALA A 243 14.71 4.53 -0.90
C ALA A 243 16.17 4.09 -0.73
N ALA A 244 16.38 2.79 -0.66
CA ALA A 244 17.61 2.10 -1.02
C ALA A 244 17.48 1.50 -2.41
N GLY A 245 18.62 1.21 -3.05
CA GLY A 245 18.69 0.25 -4.15
C GLY A 245 18.54 -1.17 -3.64
N VAL A 246 18.00 -2.06 -4.45
CA VAL A 246 17.96 -3.51 -4.19
C VAL A 246 18.93 -4.19 -5.16
N GLU A 247 19.98 -4.81 -4.64
CA GLU A 247 21.06 -5.41 -5.43
C GLU A 247 21.10 -6.92 -5.23
N GLN A 248 21.28 -7.66 -6.32
CA GLN A 248 21.53 -9.09 -6.24
C GLN A 248 23.00 -9.31 -5.83
N VAL A 249 23.20 -10.04 -4.74
CA VAL A 249 24.52 -10.39 -4.19
C VAL A 249 24.81 -11.89 -4.24
N GLU A 250 23.77 -12.71 -4.40
CA GLU A 250 23.88 -14.16 -4.51
C GLU A 250 22.75 -14.70 -5.39
N ASP A 251 23.00 -15.79 -6.11
CA ASP A 251 21.95 -16.50 -6.84
C ASP A 251 21.24 -17.51 -5.91
N LYS A 252 19.95 -17.30 -5.69
CA LYS A 252 19.06 -18.18 -4.93
C LYS A 252 18.03 -18.91 -5.80
N GLY A 253 18.25 -18.96 -7.11
CA GLY A 253 17.37 -19.62 -8.07
C GLY A 253 16.08 -18.84 -8.38
N TYR A 254 16.12 -17.53 -8.22
CA TYR A 254 15.06 -16.63 -8.67
C TYR A 254 15.46 -15.91 -9.96
N ASP A 255 14.54 -15.80 -10.89
CA ASP A 255 14.63 -14.85 -11.99
C ASP A 255 14.31 -13.45 -11.46
N MET A 256 15.29 -12.55 -11.46
CA MET A 256 15.15 -11.19 -10.96
C MET A 256 14.97 -10.19 -12.08
N PHE A 257 14.02 -9.26 -11.93
CA PHE A 257 13.84 -8.13 -12.84
C PHE A 257 13.54 -6.84 -12.08
N PRO A 258 13.98 -5.66 -12.59
CA PRO A 258 13.67 -4.39 -11.96
C PRO A 258 12.20 -3.99 -12.22
N ILE A 259 11.49 -3.62 -11.15
CA ILE A 259 10.13 -3.06 -11.23
C ILE A 259 10.22 -1.54 -11.35
N LEU A 260 10.91 -0.90 -10.40
CA LEU A 260 11.15 0.55 -10.42
C LEU A 260 12.65 0.83 -10.46
N GLN A 261 13.03 1.84 -11.23
CA GLN A 261 14.39 2.34 -11.32
C GLN A 261 14.42 3.85 -11.13
N THR A 262 15.56 4.36 -10.63
CA THR A 262 15.79 5.80 -10.54
C THR A 262 15.83 6.42 -11.93
N ASP A 263 15.38 7.67 -12.04
CA ASP A 263 15.37 8.40 -13.31
C ASP A 263 16.80 8.68 -13.77
N THR A 264 17.14 8.29 -14.99
CA THR A 264 18.46 8.52 -15.62
C THR A 264 18.74 9.98 -15.96
N LEU A 265 17.73 10.83 -15.96
CA LEU A 265 17.89 12.27 -16.24
C LEU A 265 18.52 13.03 -15.06
N THR A 266 18.46 12.47 -13.86
CA THR A 266 19.01 13.07 -12.65
C THR A 266 19.95 12.07 -11.98
N PRO A 267 21.25 12.42 -11.79
CA PRO A 267 22.18 11.57 -11.08
C PRO A 267 21.65 11.19 -9.69
N CYS A 268 21.71 9.91 -9.38
CA CYS A 268 21.35 9.34 -8.09
C CYS A 268 22.60 8.61 -7.53
N TRP A 269 22.81 8.69 -6.22
CA TRP A 269 23.94 8.06 -5.55
C TRP A 269 23.56 7.49 -4.19
N THR A 270 24.44 6.62 -3.66
CA THR A 270 24.35 6.16 -2.27
C THR A 270 24.90 7.23 -1.34
N GLU A 271 24.09 7.75 -0.45
CA GLU A 271 24.48 8.79 0.51
C GLU A 271 25.12 8.15 1.76
N LEU A 272 26.33 8.55 2.10
CA LEU A 272 27.12 8.02 3.22
C LEU A 272 27.53 9.07 4.25
N GLU A 273 27.39 10.37 3.95
CA GLU A 273 27.85 11.43 4.83
C GLU A 273 26.79 11.84 5.85
N THR A 274 25.51 11.85 5.45
CA THR A 274 24.47 12.36 6.32
C THR A 274 23.16 11.56 6.21
N THR A 275 22.37 11.66 7.26
CA THR A 275 20.94 11.26 7.29
C THR A 275 20.02 12.45 7.42
N ASP A 276 20.56 13.66 7.52
CA ASP A 276 19.79 14.91 7.57
C ASP A 276 19.72 15.56 6.18
N PHE A 277 18.60 15.34 5.52
CA PHE A 277 18.31 15.85 4.19
C PHE A 277 17.58 17.21 4.20
N VAL A 278 17.42 17.83 5.35
CA VAL A 278 16.73 19.11 5.51
C VAL A 278 17.74 20.24 5.69
N ASP A 279 18.68 20.07 6.61
CA ASP A 279 19.59 21.11 7.03
C ASP A 279 20.96 21.00 6.34
N ASP A 280 21.37 19.79 5.95
CA ASP A 280 22.67 19.55 5.30
C ASP A 280 22.65 19.83 3.80
N THR A 281 23.81 20.23 3.27
CA THR A 281 24.02 20.34 1.83
C THR A 281 24.46 19.01 1.26
N ILE A 282 23.56 18.30 0.58
CA ILE A 282 23.77 16.97 0.04
C ILE A 282 24.47 17.05 -1.31
N ARG A 283 25.64 16.37 -1.45
CA ARG A 283 26.41 16.33 -2.68
C ARG A 283 27.13 14.99 -2.80
N PHE A 284 27.14 14.46 -4.01
CA PHE A 284 27.89 13.25 -4.34
C PHE A 284 29.38 13.40 -4.01
N ASN A 285 29.90 12.48 -3.19
CA ASN A 285 31.29 12.45 -2.75
C ASN A 285 31.94 11.06 -2.97
N PRO A 286 32.53 10.79 -4.14
CA PRO A 286 33.10 9.48 -4.45
C PRO A 286 34.32 9.14 -3.59
N SER A 287 34.94 10.12 -2.91
CA SER A 287 36.13 9.89 -2.09
C SER A 287 35.88 9.07 -0.82
N ILE A 288 34.61 8.98 -0.37
CA ILE A 288 34.20 8.19 0.79
C ILE A 288 33.54 6.87 0.41
N GLY A 289 33.48 6.54 -0.88
CA GLY A 289 32.91 5.30 -1.37
C GLY A 289 31.46 5.41 -1.84
N GLU A 290 30.92 6.62 -1.99
CA GLU A 290 29.62 6.80 -2.62
C GLU A 290 29.65 6.35 -4.08
N ILE A 291 28.58 5.71 -4.51
CA ILE A 291 28.42 5.18 -5.86
C ILE A 291 27.26 5.88 -6.54
N SER A 292 27.52 6.45 -7.72
CA SER A 292 26.48 7.04 -8.55
C SER A 292 26.22 6.16 -9.78
N LYS A 293 24.97 5.72 -9.91
CA LYS A 293 24.48 4.90 -11.04
C LYS A 293 22.96 4.94 -11.10
N GLU A 294 22.38 4.25 -12.07
CA GLU A 294 20.97 3.87 -12.04
C GLU A 294 20.77 2.75 -11.01
N PHE A 295 19.79 2.93 -10.10
CA PHE A 295 19.45 1.95 -9.07
C PHE A 295 18.07 1.37 -9.31
N SER A 296 17.93 0.06 -9.10
CA SER A 296 16.64 -0.59 -8.97
C SER A 296 16.15 -0.44 -7.54
N THR A 297 15.11 0.34 -7.32
CA THR A 297 14.55 0.61 -5.98
C THR A 297 13.48 -0.39 -5.59
N VAL A 298 12.86 -1.04 -6.57
CA VAL A 298 11.92 -2.15 -6.38
C VAL A 298 12.23 -3.22 -7.41
N VAL A 299 12.34 -4.46 -6.95
CA VAL A 299 12.60 -5.62 -7.83
C VAL A 299 11.52 -6.69 -7.67
N GLY A 300 11.28 -7.42 -8.75
CA GLY A 300 10.47 -8.63 -8.76
C GLY A 300 11.38 -9.85 -8.87
N LEU A 301 11.07 -10.89 -8.09
CA LEU A 301 11.72 -12.18 -8.13
C LEU A 301 10.67 -13.23 -8.46
N THR A 302 10.97 -14.12 -9.40
CA THR A 302 10.07 -15.22 -9.76
C THR A 302 10.81 -16.55 -9.77
N ARG A 303 10.11 -17.60 -9.39
CA ARG A 303 10.53 -19.00 -9.58
C ARG A 303 9.31 -19.90 -9.69
N MET A 304 9.50 -21.10 -10.20
CA MET A 304 8.44 -22.12 -10.23
C MET A 304 8.46 -22.97 -8.96
N VAL A 305 7.33 -23.04 -8.25
CA VAL A 305 7.14 -23.90 -7.08
C VAL A 305 5.90 -24.77 -7.31
N ALA A 306 6.05 -26.07 -7.30
CA ALA A 306 4.96 -27.05 -7.52
C ALA A 306 4.09 -26.74 -8.76
N GLY A 307 4.71 -26.25 -9.85
CA GLY A 307 4.03 -25.95 -11.12
C GLY A 307 3.31 -24.60 -11.14
N LYS A 308 3.44 -23.76 -10.11
CA LYS A 308 2.93 -22.40 -10.05
C LYS A 308 4.09 -21.40 -9.98
N GLU A 309 3.93 -20.25 -10.61
CA GLU A 309 4.89 -19.15 -10.50
C GLU A 309 4.73 -18.48 -9.13
N GLN A 310 5.77 -18.55 -8.30
CA GLN A 310 5.89 -17.77 -7.09
C GLN A 310 6.40 -16.37 -7.44
N ARG A 311 5.85 -15.35 -6.79
CA ARG A 311 6.15 -13.93 -7.06
C ARG A 311 6.51 -13.21 -5.77
N ILE A 312 7.68 -12.62 -5.77
CA ILE A 312 8.21 -11.87 -4.63
C ILE A 312 8.55 -10.47 -5.10
N ILE A 313 8.09 -9.46 -4.37
CA ILE A 313 8.46 -8.08 -4.61
C ILE A 313 9.28 -7.62 -3.42
N ILE A 314 10.44 -7.02 -3.69
CA ILE A 314 11.29 -6.40 -2.68
C ILE A 314 11.44 -4.92 -3.02
N SER A 315 10.98 -4.06 -2.12
CA SER A 315 11.14 -2.61 -2.18
C SER A 315 12.23 -2.16 -1.23
N GLY A 316 13.08 -1.24 -1.66
CA GLY A 316 14.06 -0.57 -0.82
C GLY A 316 13.49 0.60 0.00
N ASP A 317 12.16 0.77 0.01
CA ASP A 317 11.48 1.87 0.70
C ASP A 317 10.15 1.40 1.26
N ALA A 318 9.99 1.46 2.58
CA ALA A 318 8.72 1.20 3.25
C ALA A 318 7.87 2.46 3.40
N ASP A 319 8.47 3.67 3.34
CA ASP A 319 7.72 4.92 3.39
C ASP A 319 6.82 5.11 2.16
N VAL A 320 7.12 4.41 1.05
CA VAL A 320 6.36 4.46 -0.21
C VAL A 320 4.84 4.25 -0.02
N PHE A 321 4.43 3.51 1.02
CA PHE A 321 3.03 3.22 1.33
C PHE A 321 2.57 3.81 2.66
N ALA A 322 3.38 4.62 3.31
CA ALA A 322 3.02 5.26 4.57
C ALA A 322 1.80 6.19 4.43
N ASN A 323 0.96 6.26 5.45
CA ASN A 323 -0.23 7.11 5.47
C ASN A 323 0.10 8.57 5.09
N ASN A 324 1.26 9.07 5.55
CA ASN A 324 1.71 10.43 5.29
C ASN A 324 1.92 10.70 3.79
N GLU A 325 2.34 9.70 3.01
CA GLU A 325 2.55 9.87 1.58
C GLU A 325 1.26 10.12 0.81
N PHE A 326 0.12 9.68 1.34
CA PHE A 326 -1.19 9.89 0.72
C PHE A 326 -1.95 11.08 1.30
N THR A 327 -1.62 11.51 2.52
CA THR A 327 -2.33 12.59 3.24
C THR A 327 -1.55 13.91 3.24
N ALA A 328 -0.22 13.87 3.23
CA ALA A 328 0.62 15.06 3.16
C ALA A 328 0.75 15.55 1.70
N LYS A 329 0.58 16.86 1.52
CA LYS A 329 0.74 17.48 0.21
C LYS A 329 2.21 17.86 0.00
N ARG A 330 3.01 16.99 -0.61
CA ARG A 330 4.39 17.31 -1.02
C ARG A 330 4.47 18.25 -2.22
N GLY A 331 3.35 18.66 -2.80
CA GLY A 331 3.31 19.46 -4.04
C GLY A 331 3.58 18.65 -5.31
N VAL A 332 3.74 17.34 -5.20
CA VAL A 332 3.92 16.40 -6.31
C VAL A 332 2.83 15.34 -6.30
N SER A 333 2.50 14.84 -7.48
CA SER A 333 1.50 13.76 -7.61
C SER A 333 2.09 12.46 -7.06
N ASN A 334 1.39 11.84 -6.12
CA ASN A 334 1.75 10.53 -5.58
C ASN A 334 0.86 9.46 -6.23
N ASN A 335 1.49 8.50 -6.89
CA ASN A 335 0.82 7.39 -7.59
C ASN A 335 1.20 6.02 -6.99
N ASN A 336 1.73 6.00 -5.78
CA ASN A 336 2.29 4.80 -5.15
C ASN A 336 1.25 3.69 -4.92
N THR A 337 -0.02 4.05 -4.81
CA THR A 337 -1.12 3.06 -4.74
C THR A 337 -1.10 2.11 -5.94
N TYR A 338 -0.70 2.59 -7.12
CA TYR A 338 -0.62 1.74 -8.32
C TYR A 338 0.55 0.74 -8.28
N LEU A 339 1.60 1.01 -7.51
CA LEU A 339 2.65 0.02 -7.25
C LEU A 339 2.10 -1.12 -6.39
N LEU A 340 1.39 -0.80 -5.30
CA LEU A 340 0.80 -1.81 -4.44
C LEU A 340 -0.23 -2.65 -5.19
N LEU A 341 -1.18 -2.00 -5.87
CA LEU A 341 -2.20 -2.71 -6.64
C LEU A 341 -1.59 -3.51 -7.80
N GLY A 342 -0.60 -2.94 -8.48
CA GLY A 342 0.15 -3.64 -9.52
C GLY A 342 0.78 -4.92 -9.00
N GLY A 343 1.41 -4.87 -7.84
CA GLY A 343 2.00 -6.04 -7.18
C GLY A 343 0.95 -7.06 -6.70
N CYS A 344 -0.15 -6.59 -6.10
CA CYS A 344 -1.20 -7.49 -5.61
C CYS A 344 -1.96 -8.20 -6.74
N TYR A 345 -2.12 -7.56 -7.90
CA TYR A 345 -2.79 -8.16 -9.07
C TYR A 345 -1.84 -8.91 -10.01
N TRP A 346 -0.54 -8.72 -9.86
CA TRP A 346 0.47 -9.48 -10.59
C TRP A 346 0.49 -10.91 -10.09
#